data_3573885980d3e13dc53e80d95e46d174
#
_entry.id   3573885980d3e13dc53e80d95e46d174
#
_cell.length_a   1.000
_cell.length_b   1.000
_cell.length_c   1.000
_cell.angle_alpha   90.00
_cell.angle_beta   90.00
_cell.angle_gamma   90.00
#
_symmetry.space_group_name_H-M   'P 1'
#
loop_
_entity.id
_entity.type
_entity.pdbx_description
1 polymer ?
#
loop_
_entity_poly.entity_id
_entity_poly.type
_entity_poly.pdbx_seq_one_letter_code
_entity_poly.pdbx_strand_id
1 'polypeptide(L)'
;MARRKFRHSPRFESQDERSFHEYLLNQPTQTTTRSELLRLIRGGEDTYLELKVKLSNTERIAQGIVALANTAGGTIIFGVNDQLRIEGVSNPEWVLEELGRICREEVVPPIVPILDTIAFDSGKRVVALDINGKHPPYRTRDGRFYLRYGAEKREATRAELSAWLDEIRPLGFENIPLSTVSESDFDDGLLWSFANAFEDNSLNTYLYQTSDFLRKDLMLAVGNVDEFFPTVAAVLLFGKNDRVAELLPRSNVTVSRFSGENGGAQLIEKAEIKGNLHTQFESVLAFIKRYSDLLKERPKKRLTLVTDEVVRERSSYHYYSICEAVINMLMHRDLALRDIPTRISIYDSSIEFINPRRTAGFVPGASRAIRYGVTQRLNPQIASIFTRREYGIHVPHGGLPMLLKQSLRFSGKKPEIYTTNDEFKLRIYGF
;
A
#
# COMPACT_ATOMS: atom_id res chain seq x y z
N MET A 1 20.04 55.50 -11.11
CA MET A 1 19.26 54.30 -11.54
C MET A 1 20.02 53.05 -11.25
N ALA A 2 19.71 52.39 -10.17
CA ALA A 2 20.40 51.19 -9.70
C ALA A 2 19.65 49.93 -10.19
N ARG A 3 20.32 49.15 -11.05
CA ARG A 3 19.82 47.84 -11.50
C ARG A 3 19.86 46.83 -10.33
N ARG A 4 18.68 46.36 -9.87
CA ARG A 4 18.56 45.23 -9.00
C ARG A 4 19.05 43.99 -9.72
N LYS A 5 20.15 43.37 -9.24
CA LYS A 5 20.60 42.04 -9.63
C LYS A 5 19.64 41.03 -9.02
N PHE A 6 18.91 40.30 -9.86
CA PHE A 6 18.23 39.08 -9.45
C PHE A 6 19.30 38.06 -9.04
N ARG A 7 19.29 37.65 -7.77
CA ARG A 7 20.04 36.51 -7.30
C ARG A 7 19.38 35.25 -7.89
N HIS A 8 20.09 34.55 -8.71
CA HIS A 8 19.72 33.20 -9.11
C HIS A 8 19.62 32.30 -7.84
N SER A 9 18.44 31.75 -7.61
CA SER A 9 18.26 30.65 -6.68
C SER A 9 19.11 29.46 -7.18
N PRO A 10 19.77 28.72 -6.31
CA PRO A 10 20.53 27.55 -6.74
C PRO A 10 19.59 26.56 -7.45
N ARG A 11 19.97 26.13 -8.63
CA ARG A 11 19.29 25.07 -9.38
C ARG A 11 19.37 23.80 -8.55
N PHE A 12 18.23 23.26 -8.23
CA PHE A 12 18.08 21.92 -7.67
C PHE A 12 18.31 20.88 -8.79
N GLU A 13 19.55 20.63 -9.14
CA GLU A 13 19.91 19.58 -10.14
C GLU A 13 20.06 18.17 -9.55
N SER A 14 19.97 18.01 -8.24
CA SER A 14 20.15 16.70 -7.61
C SER A 14 18.85 16.03 -7.07
N GLN A 15 17.67 16.59 -7.32
CA GLN A 15 16.42 16.03 -6.80
C GLN A 15 15.73 15.03 -7.73
N ASP A 16 16.18 14.89 -8.97
CA ASP A 16 15.51 14.02 -9.94
C ASP A 16 15.79 12.51 -9.76
N GLU A 17 16.80 12.14 -8.96
CA GLU A 17 17.17 10.73 -8.71
C GLU A 17 16.69 10.19 -7.35
N ARG A 18 16.22 11.04 -6.45
CA ARG A 18 15.72 10.57 -5.17
C ARG A 18 14.31 10.02 -5.34
N SER A 19 14.07 8.82 -4.82
CA SER A 19 12.72 8.26 -4.78
C SER A 19 11.80 9.22 -4.01
N PHE A 20 10.52 9.30 -4.39
CA PHE A 20 9.54 10.12 -3.65
C PHE A 20 9.43 9.66 -2.19
N HIS A 21 9.80 8.42 -1.92
CA HIS A 21 9.94 7.88 -0.57
C HIS A 21 11.06 8.57 0.22
N GLU A 22 12.24 8.76 -0.38
CA GLU A 22 13.33 9.55 0.20
C GLU A 22 12.96 11.02 0.36
N TYR A 23 12.20 11.57 -0.60
CA TYR A 23 11.66 12.91 -0.51
C TYR A 23 10.69 13.07 0.66
N LEU A 24 9.78 12.11 0.88
CA LEU A 24 8.87 12.12 2.04
C LEU A 24 9.59 11.85 3.37
N LEU A 25 10.65 11.04 3.37
CA LEU A 25 11.48 10.80 4.55
C LEU A 25 12.35 12.00 4.91
N ASN A 26 12.78 12.77 3.91
CA ASN A 26 13.65 13.94 4.08
C ASN A 26 12.89 15.26 4.13
N GLN A 27 11.57 15.29 3.85
CA GLN A 27 10.78 16.42 4.29
C GLN A 27 10.72 16.38 5.81
N PRO A 28 11.00 17.50 6.51
CA PRO A 28 10.67 17.60 7.91
C PRO A 28 9.21 17.15 8.01
N THR A 29 8.97 16.11 8.80
CA THR A 29 7.62 15.64 9.13
C THR A 29 6.79 16.90 9.34
N GLN A 30 5.77 17.12 8.52
CA GLN A 30 4.94 18.30 8.72
C GLN A 30 4.36 18.13 10.11
N THR A 31 4.97 18.83 11.03
CA THR A 31 4.44 19.08 12.34
C THR A 31 2.98 19.41 12.13
N THR A 32 2.11 18.75 12.85
CA THR A 32 0.68 19.02 12.83
C THR A 32 0.54 20.53 12.92
N THR A 33 0.10 21.18 11.85
CA THR A 33 0.08 22.63 11.85
C THR A 33 -0.85 23.08 12.96
N ARG A 34 -0.56 24.21 13.59
CA ARG A 34 -1.40 24.78 14.65
C ARG A 34 -2.89 24.84 14.28
N SER A 35 -3.21 25.15 13.02
CA SER A 35 -4.57 25.17 12.51
C SER A 35 -5.21 23.77 12.41
N GLU A 36 -4.43 22.79 12.06
CA GLU A 36 -4.87 21.39 12.00
C GLU A 36 -5.12 20.83 13.40
N LEU A 37 -4.21 21.12 14.34
CA LEU A 37 -4.39 20.78 15.75
C LEU A 37 -5.66 21.38 16.34
N LEU A 38 -5.92 22.68 16.10
CA LEU A 38 -7.12 23.36 16.57
C LEU A 38 -8.40 22.75 15.95
N ARG A 39 -8.33 22.31 14.71
CA ARG A 39 -9.44 21.61 14.06
C ARG A 39 -9.69 20.25 14.70
N LEU A 40 -8.63 19.48 14.98
CA LEU A 40 -8.73 18.20 15.68
C LEU A 40 -9.36 18.35 17.07
N ILE A 41 -8.84 19.30 17.87
CA ILE A 41 -9.35 19.56 19.23
C ILE A 41 -10.83 19.94 19.20
N ARG A 42 -11.27 20.77 18.25
CA ARG A 42 -12.68 21.17 18.11
C ARG A 42 -13.61 20.00 17.79
N GLY A 43 -13.11 18.98 17.12
CA GLY A 43 -13.84 17.76 16.80
C GLY A 43 -14.09 16.88 18.02
N GLY A 44 -13.36 17.08 19.11
CA GLY A 44 -13.41 16.23 20.30
C GLY A 44 -12.77 14.85 20.11
N GLU A 45 -12.85 14.02 21.14
CA GLU A 45 -12.33 12.65 21.10
C GLU A 45 -13.17 11.77 20.19
N ASP A 46 -12.48 10.92 19.41
CA ASP A 46 -13.09 9.94 18.51
C ASP A 46 -12.24 8.65 18.46
N THR A 47 -12.48 7.80 17.46
CA THR A 47 -11.72 6.55 17.27
C THR A 47 -10.23 6.78 17.05
N TYR A 48 -9.83 7.96 16.58
CA TYR A 48 -8.45 8.28 16.16
C TYR A 48 -7.80 9.37 17.00
N LEU A 49 -8.57 10.02 17.89
CA LEU A 49 -8.10 11.13 18.70
C LEU A 49 -8.43 10.92 20.17
N GLU A 50 -7.41 11.06 21.01
CA GLU A 50 -7.54 11.07 22.48
C GLU A 50 -6.95 12.36 23.03
N LEU A 51 -7.67 13.04 23.94
CA LEU A 51 -7.24 14.28 24.57
C LEU A 51 -6.89 14.02 26.03
N LYS A 52 -5.81 14.60 26.51
CA LYS A 52 -5.33 14.48 27.89
C LYS A 52 -4.86 15.83 28.43
N VAL A 53 -5.26 16.13 29.65
CA VAL A 53 -4.77 17.35 30.34
C VAL A 53 -3.27 17.23 30.62
N LYS A 54 -2.83 16.10 31.15
CA LYS A 54 -1.44 15.85 31.54
C LYS A 54 -1.09 14.37 31.42
N LEU A 55 0.20 14.08 31.41
CA LEU A 55 0.74 12.75 31.57
C LEU A 55 0.75 12.38 33.05
N SER A 56 -0.23 11.60 33.52
CA SER A 56 -0.40 11.30 34.93
C SER A 56 -0.36 9.83 35.33
N ASN A 57 -0.76 8.94 34.42
CA ASN A 57 -0.80 7.51 34.67
C ASN A 57 -0.25 6.77 33.46
N THR A 58 0.98 6.28 33.59
CA THR A 58 1.73 5.57 32.57
C THR A 58 0.95 4.35 32.02
N GLU A 59 0.34 3.55 32.89
CA GLU A 59 -0.42 2.37 32.50
C GLU A 59 -1.64 2.75 31.63
N ARG A 60 -2.41 3.75 32.04
CA ARG A 60 -3.58 4.22 31.27
C ARG A 60 -3.17 4.80 29.90
N ILE A 61 -2.00 5.41 29.83
CA ILE A 61 -1.46 5.93 28.56
C ILE A 61 -1.02 4.77 27.67
N ALA A 62 -0.30 3.77 28.21
CA ALA A 62 0.06 2.58 27.48
C ALA A 62 -1.17 1.83 26.91
N GLN A 63 -2.24 1.72 27.72
CA GLN A 63 -3.52 1.17 27.25
C GLN A 63 -4.11 1.98 26.10
N GLY A 64 -4.07 3.32 26.16
CA GLY A 64 -4.52 4.20 25.06
C GLY A 64 -3.70 4.02 23.79
N ILE A 65 -2.38 3.97 23.93
CA ILE A 65 -1.45 3.71 22.84
C ILE A 65 -1.75 2.36 22.18
N VAL A 66 -1.87 1.30 22.98
CA VAL A 66 -2.21 -0.04 22.50
C VAL A 66 -3.55 -0.06 21.79
N ALA A 67 -4.58 0.58 22.38
CA ALA A 67 -5.91 0.63 21.79
C ALA A 67 -5.92 1.33 20.42
N LEU A 68 -5.23 2.46 20.29
CA LEU A 68 -5.06 3.16 19.02
C LEU A 68 -4.26 2.33 18.01
N ALA A 69 -3.14 1.75 18.45
CA ALA A 69 -2.28 0.93 17.58
C ALA A 69 -2.99 -0.31 17.04
N ASN A 70 -3.87 -0.92 17.82
CA ASN A 70 -4.68 -2.07 17.44
C ASN A 70 -5.91 -1.72 16.60
N THR A 71 -6.28 -0.45 16.51
CA THR A 71 -7.46 -0.03 15.73
C THR A 71 -7.03 0.45 14.35
N ALA A 72 -6.58 1.67 14.21
CA ALA A 72 -6.11 2.19 12.93
C ALA A 72 -5.00 3.24 13.10
N GLY A 73 -4.34 3.22 14.25
CA GLY A 73 -3.49 4.31 14.70
C GLY A 73 -4.31 5.51 15.15
N GLY A 74 -3.64 6.61 15.48
CA GLY A 74 -4.30 7.83 15.93
C GLY A 74 -3.34 8.73 16.66
N THR A 75 -3.90 9.81 17.24
CA THR A 75 -3.13 10.84 17.92
C THR A 75 -3.61 11.01 19.35
N ILE A 76 -2.68 11.11 20.30
CA ILE A 76 -2.98 11.54 21.67
C ILE A 76 -2.42 12.94 21.85
N ILE A 77 -3.26 13.89 22.26
CA ILE A 77 -2.86 15.28 22.50
C ILE A 77 -2.84 15.54 24.00
N PHE A 78 -1.69 16.00 24.52
CA PHE A 78 -1.51 16.37 25.91
C PHE A 78 -1.54 17.88 26.07
N GLY A 79 -2.23 18.38 27.09
CA GLY A 79 -2.41 19.81 27.38
C GLY A 79 -3.79 20.33 26.95
N VAL A 80 -4.77 19.45 26.76
CA VAL A 80 -6.16 19.81 26.45
C VAL A 80 -7.08 19.19 27.49
N ASN A 81 -8.03 19.97 28.00
CA ASN A 81 -9.00 19.50 28.97
C ASN A 81 -10.29 18.98 28.34
N ASP A 82 -11.16 18.37 29.14
CA ASP A 82 -12.44 17.79 28.72
C ASP A 82 -13.42 18.83 28.13
N GLN A 83 -13.20 20.13 28.37
CA GLN A 83 -13.95 21.23 27.77
C GLN A 83 -13.33 21.71 26.45
N LEU A 84 -12.39 20.94 25.89
CA LEU A 84 -11.67 21.22 24.64
C LEU A 84 -10.84 22.53 24.70
N ARG A 85 -10.46 22.95 25.93
CA ARG A 85 -9.63 24.13 26.14
C ARG A 85 -8.16 23.75 26.26
N ILE A 86 -7.30 24.54 25.64
CA ILE A 86 -5.85 24.35 25.72
C ILE A 86 -5.36 24.89 27.07
N GLU A 87 -4.88 23.99 27.90
CA GLU A 87 -4.23 24.31 29.18
C GLU A 87 -2.71 24.34 29.03
N GLY A 88 -2.18 23.51 28.11
CA GLY A 88 -0.75 23.32 27.91
C GLY A 88 -0.14 22.33 28.88
N VAL A 89 1.08 21.89 28.60
CA VAL A 89 1.89 21.06 29.52
C VAL A 89 3.01 21.88 30.13
N SER A 90 3.31 21.63 31.40
CA SER A 90 4.30 22.43 32.16
C SER A 90 5.74 22.13 31.72
N ASN A 91 6.05 20.90 31.36
CA ASN A 91 7.38 20.48 30.94
C ASN A 91 7.24 19.58 29.69
N PRO A 92 7.19 20.16 28.49
CA PRO A 92 7.04 19.39 27.25
C PRO A 92 8.19 18.39 27.01
N GLU A 93 9.41 18.77 27.33
CA GLU A 93 10.60 17.93 27.10
C GLU A 93 10.51 16.63 27.90
N TRP A 94 10.14 16.72 29.18
CA TRP A 94 9.91 15.54 30.00
C TRP A 94 8.75 14.69 29.49
N VAL A 95 7.67 15.32 29.01
CA VAL A 95 6.52 14.59 28.44
C VAL A 95 6.94 13.81 27.18
N LEU A 96 7.76 14.40 26.31
CA LEU A 96 8.29 13.74 25.11
C LEU A 96 9.14 12.51 25.47
N GLU A 97 10.06 12.69 26.44
CA GLU A 97 10.95 11.61 26.88
C GLU A 97 10.16 10.45 27.49
N GLU A 98 9.22 10.76 28.37
CA GLU A 98 8.40 9.75 29.04
C GLU A 98 7.46 9.02 28.07
N LEU A 99 6.87 9.71 27.10
CA LEU A 99 6.07 9.08 26.04
C LEU A 99 6.93 8.13 25.18
N GLY A 100 8.14 8.55 24.84
CA GLY A 100 9.11 7.68 24.14
C GLY A 100 9.45 6.43 24.97
N ARG A 101 9.62 6.57 26.28
CA ARG A 101 9.85 5.46 27.20
C ARG A 101 8.64 4.51 27.24
N ILE A 102 7.42 5.04 27.39
CA ILE A 102 6.19 4.24 27.41
C ILE A 102 6.04 3.43 26.13
N CYS A 103 6.22 4.05 24.98
CA CYS A 103 6.10 3.36 23.69
C CYS A 103 7.13 2.23 23.52
N ARG A 104 8.30 2.37 24.11
CA ARG A 104 9.39 1.39 24.02
C ARG A 104 9.28 0.28 25.06
N GLU A 105 8.86 0.60 26.29
CA GLU A 105 8.97 -0.31 27.43
C GLU A 105 7.63 -0.91 27.88
N GLU A 106 6.53 -0.17 27.71
CA GLU A 106 5.21 -0.58 28.20
C GLU A 106 4.31 -1.15 27.11
N VAL A 107 4.75 -1.07 25.83
CA VAL A 107 4.02 -1.58 24.66
C VAL A 107 4.81 -2.69 24.00
N VAL A 108 4.16 -3.81 23.65
CA VAL A 108 4.76 -4.98 23.02
C VAL A 108 3.97 -5.36 21.77
N PRO A 109 4.58 -5.44 20.58
CA PRO A 109 5.95 -5.01 20.29
C PRO A 109 6.12 -3.49 20.48
N PRO A 110 7.37 -3.00 20.69
CA PRO A 110 7.63 -1.58 20.86
C PRO A 110 7.17 -0.76 19.67
N ILE A 111 6.66 0.44 19.92
CA ILE A 111 6.24 1.39 18.88
C ILE A 111 7.24 2.55 18.85
N VAL A 112 7.67 2.94 17.65
CA VAL A 112 8.40 4.18 17.43
C VAL A 112 7.36 5.29 17.18
N PRO A 113 7.14 6.19 18.17
CA PRO A 113 6.13 7.24 18.03
C PRO A 113 6.67 8.42 17.22
N ILE A 114 5.74 9.19 16.63
CA ILE A 114 6.03 10.54 16.15
C ILE A 114 5.56 11.51 17.23
N LEU A 115 6.48 12.34 17.71
CA LEU A 115 6.26 13.26 18.83
C LEU A 115 6.48 14.70 18.37
N ASP A 116 5.49 15.55 18.58
CA ASP A 116 5.54 16.96 18.23
C ASP A 116 5.15 17.85 19.40
N THR A 117 5.82 19.01 19.51
CA THR A 117 5.44 20.07 20.46
C THR A 117 4.95 21.29 19.70
N ILE A 118 3.70 21.69 19.96
CA ILE A 118 3.08 22.84 19.30
C ILE A 118 2.91 23.97 20.30
N ALA A 119 3.52 25.13 19.99
CA ALA A 119 3.43 26.33 20.81
C ALA A 119 2.29 27.24 20.32
N PHE A 120 1.60 27.86 21.28
CA PHE A 120 0.55 28.84 21.04
C PHE A 120 1.02 30.25 21.46
N ASP A 121 0.39 31.29 20.89
CA ASP A 121 0.72 32.71 21.17
C ASP A 121 0.52 33.07 22.65
N SER A 122 -0.32 32.30 23.36
CA SER A 122 -0.51 32.42 24.80
C SER A 122 0.67 31.90 25.62
N GLY A 123 1.76 31.44 24.99
CA GLY A 123 2.90 30.80 25.68
C GLY A 123 2.64 29.33 26.06
N LYS A 124 1.42 28.83 25.90
CA LYS A 124 1.08 27.45 26.20
C LYS A 124 1.66 26.52 25.15
N ARG A 125 2.12 25.34 25.58
CA ARG A 125 2.62 24.29 24.70
C ARG A 125 1.80 23.03 24.89
N VAL A 126 1.47 22.34 23.81
CA VAL A 126 0.83 21.01 23.80
C VAL A 126 1.77 20.02 23.17
N VAL A 127 1.68 18.75 23.57
CA VAL A 127 2.45 17.66 22.99
C VAL A 127 1.48 16.74 22.26
N ALA A 128 1.78 16.44 21.00
CA ALA A 128 1.06 15.47 20.18
C ALA A 128 1.90 14.20 20.05
N LEU A 129 1.28 13.07 20.33
CA LEU A 129 1.83 11.73 20.13
C LEU A 129 1.05 11.06 19.01
N ASP A 130 1.69 10.86 17.88
CA ASP A 130 1.10 10.17 16.75
C ASP A 130 1.52 8.70 16.73
N ILE A 131 0.54 7.80 16.71
CA ILE A 131 0.71 6.37 16.83
C ILE A 131 0.37 5.72 15.52
N ASN A 132 1.30 4.93 15.00
CA ASN A 132 1.12 4.14 13.81
C ASN A 132 1.12 2.65 14.18
N GLY A 133 -0.05 2.03 14.11
CA GLY A 133 -0.22 0.59 14.36
C GLY A 133 0.23 -0.25 13.16
N LYS A 134 1.54 -0.36 12.91
CA LYS A 134 2.10 -1.07 11.76
C LYS A 134 2.06 -2.60 11.88
N HIS A 135 2.14 -3.12 13.09
CA HIS A 135 2.35 -4.55 13.35
C HIS A 135 1.46 -5.07 14.47
N PRO A 136 0.12 -4.94 14.36
CA PRO A 136 -0.75 -5.56 15.35
C PRO A 136 -0.56 -7.09 15.34
N PRO A 137 -0.80 -7.78 16.46
CA PRO A 137 -1.41 -7.28 17.68
C PRO A 137 -0.42 -6.63 18.64
N TYR A 138 -0.77 -5.46 19.16
CA TYR A 138 -0.06 -4.82 20.25
C TYR A 138 -0.71 -5.16 21.59
N ARG A 139 0.09 -5.28 22.62
CA ARG A 139 -0.37 -5.50 24.00
C ARG A 139 0.42 -4.62 24.97
N THR A 140 -0.13 -4.39 26.12
CA THR A 140 0.60 -3.81 27.24
C THR A 140 1.61 -4.80 27.79
N ARG A 141 2.59 -4.33 28.53
CA ARG A 141 3.64 -5.15 29.13
C ARG A 141 3.09 -6.29 30.00
N ASP A 142 1.98 -6.07 30.70
CA ASP A 142 1.28 -7.05 31.52
C ASP A 142 0.45 -8.07 30.68
N GLY A 143 0.49 -8.01 29.35
CA GLY A 143 -0.08 -8.98 28.45
C GLY A 143 -1.50 -8.69 27.99
N ARG A 144 -2.08 -7.55 28.33
CA ARG A 144 -3.47 -7.22 27.97
C ARG A 144 -3.55 -6.52 26.62
N PHE A 145 -4.61 -6.82 25.88
CA PHE A 145 -4.93 -6.23 24.59
C PHE A 145 -6.07 -5.23 24.76
N TYR A 146 -5.96 -4.08 24.17
CA TYR A 146 -6.97 -3.03 24.21
C TYR A 146 -7.40 -2.68 22.79
N LEU A 147 -8.70 -2.41 22.63
CA LEU A 147 -9.32 -1.95 21.39
C LEU A 147 -10.03 -0.63 21.66
N ARG A 148 -10.23 0.17 20.61
CA ARG A 148 -10.91 1.45 20.69
C ARG A 148 -12.22 1.42 19.91
N TYR A 149 -13.28 1.87 20.56
CA TYR A 149 -14.64 1.99 20.00
C TYR A 149 -15.12 3.42 20.19
N GLY A 150 -15.08 4.23 19.14
CA GLY A 150 -15.27 5.67 19.26
C GLY A 150 -14.23 6.29 20.20
N ALA A 151 -14.67 7.09 21.17
CA ALA A 151 -13.79 7.70 22.17
C ALA A 151 -13.39 6.75 23.32
N GLU A 152 -14.01 5.58 23.43
CA GLU A 152 -13.78 4.65 24.53
C GLU A 152 -12.73 3.60 24.18
N LYS A 153 -11.87 3.28 25.14
CA LYS A 153 -10.97 2.14 25.09
C LYS A 153 -11.42 1.10 26.10
N ARG A 154 -11.36 -0.16 25.70
CA ARG A 154 -11.62 -1.29 26.60
C ARG A 154 -10.70 -2.45 26.31
N GLU A 155 -10.53 -3.32 27.27
CA GLU A 155 -9.82 -4.56 27.10
C GLU A 155 -10.59 -5.45 26.13
N ALA A 156 -9.86 -6.08 25.20
CA ALA A 156 -10.43 -6.99 24.23
C ALA A 156 -10.88 -8.29 24.91
N THR A 157 -12.08 -8.74 24.63
CA THR A 157 -12.54 -10.04 25.07
C THR A 157 -11.81 -11.16 24.32
N ARG A 158 -11.78 -12.36 24.89
CA ARG A 158 -11.15 -13.53 24.25
C ARG A 158 -11.76 -13.83 22.87
N ALA A 159 -13.08 -13.66 22.73
CA ALA A 159 -13.77 -13.89 21.48
C ALA A 159 -13.38 -12.84 20.40
N GLU A 160 -13.32 -11.56 20.78
CA GLU A 160 -12.88 -10.49 19.88
C GLU A 160 -11.41 -10.64 19.50
N LEU A 161 -10.56 -11.00 20.46
CA LEU A 161 -9.16 -11.24 20.19
C LEU A 161 -8.97 -12.43 19.23
N SER A 162 -9.75 -13.50 19.39
CA SER A 162 -9.72 -14.64 18.49
C SER A 162 -10.19 -14.26 17.09
N ALA A 163 -11.34 -13.57 16.98
CA ALA A 163 -11.85 -13.11 15.70
C ALA A 163 -10.87 -12.16 15.01
N TRP A 164 -10.29 -11.22 15.75
CA TRP A 164 -9.30 -10.29 15.25
C TRP A 164 -8.00 -10.97 14.81
N LEU A 165 -7.50 -11.95 15.56
CA LEU A 165 -6.33 -12.76 15.17
C LEU A 165 -6.64 -13.61 13.93
N ASP A 166 -7.88 -14.07 13.77
CA ASP A 166 -8.31 -14.78 12.57
C ASP A 166 -8.42 -13.84 11.36
N GLU A 167 -8.78 -12.58 11.54
CA GLU A 167 -8.72 -11.56 10.50
C GLU A 167 -7.29 -11.18 10.10
N ILE A 168 -6.33 -11.23 11.03
CA ILE A 168 -4.90 -10.98 10.76
C ILE A 168 -4.26 -12.14 10.00
N ARG A 169 -4.69 -13.38 10.26
CA ARG A 169 -4.18 -14.57 9.57
C ARG A 169 -4.19 -14.45 8.04
N PRO A 170 -5.17 -13.82 7.40
CA PRO A 170 -5.17 -13.65 5.95
C PRO A 170 -4.06 -12.76 5.37
N LEU A 171 -3.30 -12.00 6.17
CA LEU A 171 -2.08 -11.36 5.69
C LEU A 171 -1.00 -12.37 5.26
N GLY A 172 -1.20 -13.65 5.58
CA GLY A 172 -0.38 -14.76 5.12
C GLY A 172 -1.11 -15.69 4.14
N PHE A 173 -2.20 -15.23 3.48
CA PHE A 173 -2.96 -16.09 2.55
C PHE A 173 -2.08 -16.62 1.43
N GLU A 174 -1.10 -15.86 0.98
CA GLU A 174 -0.11 -16.29 -0.01
C GLU A 174 0.74 -17.48 0.45
N ASN A 175 0.86 -17.71 1.78
CA ASN A 175 1.67 -18.76 2.39
C ASN A 175 0.88 -20.06 2.65
N ILE A 176 -0.41 -20.11 2.33
CA ILE A 176 -1.21 -21.30 2.51
C ILE A 176 -0.70 -22.41 1.58
N PRO A 177 -0.28 -23.56 2.11
CA PRO A 177 0.15 -24.68 1.30
C PRO A 177 -1.06 -25.37 0.62
N LEU A 178 -0.85 -25.79 -0.62
CA LEU A 178 -1.86 -26.47 -1.43
C LEU A 178 -1.47 -27.94 -1.63
N SER A 179 -2.18 -28.83 -0.97
CA SER A 179 -1.92 -30.29 -1.01
C SER A 179 -2.33 -30.96 -2.32
N THR A 180 -3.10 -30.26 -3.17
CA THR A 180 -3.58 -30.78 -4.46
C THR A 180 -2.71 -30.38 -5.64
N VAL A 181 -1.58 -29.72 -5.38
CA VAL A 181 -0.67 -29.17 -6.40
C VAL A 181 0.59 -30.03 -6.45
N SER A 182 1.00 -30.42 -7.65
CA SER A 182 2.21 -31.17 -7.93
C SER A 182 3.21 -30.35 -8.77
N GLU A 183 4.42 -30.86 -8.96
CA GLU A 183 5.43 -30.22 -9.81
C GLU A 183 4.94 -30.01 -11.25
N SER A 184 4.12 -30.94 -11.76
CA SER A 184 3.58 -30.85 -13.11
C SER A 184 2.60 -29.69 -13.33
N ASP A 185 2.14 -29.06 -12.27
CA ASP A 185 1.23 -27.89 -12.33
C ASP A 185 1.95 -26.56 -12.56
N PHE A 186 3.28 -26.58 -12.56
CA PHE A 186 4.10 -25.40 -12.77
C PHE A 186 4.51 -25.20 -14.23
N ASP A 187 4.72 -23.93 -14.61
CA ASP A 187 5.25 -23.54 -15.90
C ASP A 187 6.78 -23.66 -15.89
N ASP A 188 7.27 -24.75 -16.47
CA ASP A 188 8.71 -25.05 -16.52
C ASP A 188 9.48 -23.96 -17.25
N GLY A 189 8.91 -23.34 -18.28
CA GLY A 189 9.58 -22.28 -19.04
C GLY A 189 9.79 -21.01 -18.20
N LEU A 190 8.77 -20.60 -17.46
CA LEU A 190 8.83 -19.44 -16.57
C LEU A 190 9.77 -19.70 -15.40
N LEU A 191 9.67 -20.86 -14.75
CA LEU A 191 10.56 -21.26 -13.66
C LEU A 191 12.02 -21.33 -14.11
N TRP A 192 12.27 -21.98 -15.23
CA TRP A 192 13.62 -22.11 -15.79
C TRP A 192 14.23 -20.75 -16.14
N SER A 193 13.44 -19.88 -16.78
CA SER A 193 13.87 -18.52 -17.12
C SER A 193 14.23 -17.72 -15.87
N PHE A 194 13.40 -17.85 -14.82
CA PHE A 194 13.64 -17.18 -13.54
C PHE A 194 14.87 -17.74 -12.83
N ALA A 195 15.00 -19.07 -12.75
CA ALA A 195 16.14 -19.72 -12.10
C ALA A 195 17.47 -19.36 -12.77
N ASN A 196 17.51 -19.39 -14.10
CA ASN A 196 18.74 -19.02 -14.84
C ASN A 196 19.14 -17.54 -14.66
N ALA A 197 18.14 -16.66 -14.52
CA ALA A 197 18.42 -15.24 -14.31
C ALA A 197 18.76 -14.92 -12.84
N PHE A 198 18.29 -15.78 -11.91
CA PHE A 198 18.51 -15.61 -10.47
C PHE A 198 19.91 -16.00 -10.03
N GLU A 199 20.54 -16.92 -10.73
CA GLU A 199 21.85 -17.43 -10.39
C GLU A 199 22.93 -16.89 -11.34
N ASP A 200 23.92 -16.19 -10.75
CA ASP A 200 25.17 -15.83 -11.41
C ASP A 200 25.95 -17.12 -11.77
N ASN A 201 25.59 -17.78 -12.88
CA ASN A 201 26.36 -18.80 -13.60
C ASN A 201 26.97 -19.98 -12.81
N SER A 202 26.59 -20.26 -11.57
CA SER A 202 27.26 -21.27 -10.74
C SER A 202 26.49 -22.56 -10.46
N LEU A 203 25.21 -22.66 -10.79
CA LEU A 203 24.51 -23.93 -10.66
C LEU A 203 24.43 -24.69 -12.00
N ASN A 204 24.94 -25.92 -11.94
CA ASN A 204 24.80 -26.88 -13.02
C ASN A 204 23.31 -27.11 -13.33
N THR A 205 22.85 -26.61 -14.45
CA THR A 205 21.50 -26.69 -15.01
C THR A 205 20.93 -28.12 -15.06
N TYR A 206 21.74 -29.12 -14.80
CA TYR A 206 21.40 -30.55 -14.87
C TYR A 206 20.74 -31.15 -13.63
N LEU A 207 20.64 -30.39 -12.52
CA LEU A 207 20.10 -30.90 -11.26
C LEU A 207 18.92 -30.07 -10.74
N TYR A 208 18.30 -29.27 -11.59
CA TYR A 208 17.16 -28.46 -11.21
C TYR A 208 15.91 -29.32 -10.99
N GLN A 209 15.51 -29.47 -9.73
CA GLN A 209 14.21 -30.03 -9.36
C GLN A 209 13.30 -28.87 -8.93
N THR A 210 12.12 -28.78 -9.56
CA THR A 210 11.13 -27.72 -9.27
C THR A 210 10.78 -27.64 -7.79
N SER A 211 10.58 -28.78 -7.14
CA SER A 211 10.28 -28.87 -5.71
C SER A 211 11.39 -28.32 -4.82
N ASP A 212 12.63 -28.63 -5.12
CA ASP A 212 13.78 -28.15 -4.35
C ASP A 212 13.99 -26.64 -4.52
N PHE A 213 13.88 -26.13 -5.72
CA PHE A 213 13.99 -24.70 -6.00
C PHE A 213 12.91 -23.90 -5.30
N LEU A 214 11.65 -24.31 -5.43
CA LEU A 214 10.52 -23.64 -4.76
C LEU A 214 10.64 -23.70 -3.25
N ARG A 215 11.14 -24.81 -2.69
CA ARG A 215 11.22 -25.01 -1.24
C ARG A 215 12.45 -24.35 -0.62
N LYS A 216 13.65 -24.59 -1.19
CA LYS A 216 14.93 -24.20 -0.58
C LYS A 216 15.34 -22.79 -0.95
N ASP A 217 15.21 -22.43 -2.22
CA ASP A 217 15.75 -21.19 -2.76
C ASP A 217 14.72 -20.06 -2.68
N LEU A 218 13.46 -20.34 -2.97
CA LEU A 218 12.40 -19.33 -2.97
C LEU A 218 11.52 -19.35 -1.71
N MET A 219 11.59 -20.41 -0.90
CA MET A 219 10.71 -20.60 0.29
C MET A 219 9.21 -20.52 -0.06
N LEU A 220 8.84 -20.98 -1.25
CA LEU A 220 7.47 -20.98 -1.75
C LEU A 220 6.77 -22.35 -1.63
N ALA A 221 7.40 -23.31 -0.97
CA ALA A 221 6.82 -24.60 -0.67
C ALA A 221 7.21 -25.05 0.74
N VAL A 222 6.35 -25.84 1.35
CA VAL A 222 6.58 -26.49 2.65
C VAL A 222 6.57 -28.01 2.48
N GLY A 223 7.06 -28.74 3.47
CA GLY A 223 7.15 -30.20 3.50
C GLY A 223 8.59 -30.72 3.54
N ASN A 224 8.72 -32.03 3.65
CA ASN A 224 10.00 -32.73 3.68
C ASN A 224 10.42 -33.18 2.27
N VAL A 225 11.45 -34.00 2.17
CA VAL A 225 11.97 -34.50 0.87
C VAL A 225 10.90 -35.27 0.08
N ASP A 226 10.06 -36.05 0.82
CA ASP A 226 9.00 -36.86 0.24
C ASP A 226 7.63 -36.15 0.17
N GLU A 227 7.54 -34.90 0.69
CA GLU A 227 6.29 -34.15 0.73
C GLU A 227 6.52 -32.75 0.13
N PHE A 228 5.76 -32.42 -0.89
CA PHE A 228 5.82 -31.15 -1.59
C PHE A 228 4.48 -30.46 -1.54
N PHE A 229 4.41 -29.37 -0.77
CA PHE A 229 3.21 -28.54 -0.65
C PHE A 229 3.53 -27.10 -1.06
N PRO A 230 3.40 -26.77 -2.33
CA PRO A 230 3.62 -25.41 -2.80
C PRO A 230 2.55 -24.46 -2.26
N THR A 231 2.94 -23.22 -2.00
CA THR A 231 2.05 -22.20 -1.46
C THR A 231 1.19 -21.54 -2.55
N VAL A 232 0.16 -20.82 -2.14
CA VAL A 232 -0.63 -19.97 -3.03
C VAL A 232 0.27 -19.02 -3.82
N ALA A 233 1.32 -18.46 -3.17
CA ALA A 233 2.30 -17.60 -3.86
C ALA A 233 3.04 -18.34 -4.98
N ALA A 234 3.48 -19.57 -4.74
CA ALA A 234 4.14 -20.39 -5.77
C ALA A 234 3.27 -20.56 -7.01
N VAL A 235 2.00 -20.94 -6.77
CA VAL A 235 1.03 -21.19 -7.86
C VAL A 235 0.71 -19.90 -8.61
N LEU A 236 0.50 -18.78 -7.91
CA LEU A 236 0.24 -17.49 -8.55
C LEU A 236 1.44 -16.97 -9.36
N LEU A 237 2.66 -17.20 -8.89
CA LEU A 237 3.87 -16.75 -9.58
C LEU A 237 4.23 -17.64 -10.76
N PHE A 238 4.21 -18.96 -10.58
CA PHE A 238 4.82 -19.90 -11.50
C PHE A 238 3.90 -21.03 -12.00
N GLY A 239 2.63 -21.07 -11.57
CA GLY A 239 1.70 -22.10 -12.00
C GLY A 239 1.34 -21.97 -13.50
N LYS A 240 1.01 -23.09 -14.13
CA LYS A 240 0.39 -23.11 -15.44
C LYS A 240 -0.93 -22.36 -15.42
N ASN A 241 -1.22 -21.58 -16.45
CA ASN A 241 -2.36 -20.68 -16.48
C ASN A 241 -3.70 -21.38 -16.20
N ASP A 242 -3.90 -22.54 -16.78
CA ASP A 242 -5.14 -23.31 -16.60
C ASP A 242 -5.28 -23.80 -15.15
N ARG A 243 -4.17 -24.25 -14.54
CA ARG A 243 -4.17 -24.71 -13.16
C ARG A 243 -4.38 -23.56 -12.17
N VAL A 244 -3.78 -22.40 -12.42
CA VAL A 244 -4.05 -21.19 -11.62
C VAL A 244 -5.54 -20.82 -11.72
N ALA A 245 -6.12 -20.84 -12.90
CA ALA A 245 -7.53 -20.52 -13.09
C ALA A 245 -8.47 -21.51 -12.40
N GLU A 246 -8.11 -22.77 -12.33
CA GLU A 246 -8.86 -23.82 -11.64
C GLU A 246 -8.75 -23.72 -10.11
N LEU A 247 -7.52 -23.63 -9.61
CA LEU A 247 -7.24 -23.66 -8.17
C LEU A 247 -7.57 -22.33 -7.49
N LEU A 248 -7.38 -21.21 -8.19
CA LEU A 248 -7.53 -19.86 -7.68
C LEU A 248 -8.43 -19.01 -8.59
N PRO A 249 -9.68 -19.43 -8.86
CA PRO A 249 -10.56 -18.78 -9.85
C PRO A 249 -10.87 -17.32 -9.55
N ARG A 250 -10.70 -16.89 -8.31
CA ARG A 250 -10.91 -15.49 -7.89
C ARG A 250 -9.64 -14.63 -7.96
N SER A 251 -8.52 -15.23 -8.38
CA SER A 251 -7.29 -14.49 -8.63
C SER A 251 -7.28 -13.75 -9.96
N ASN A 252 -8.35 -13.80 -10.74
CA ASN A 252 -8.47 -13.17 -12.04
C ASN A 252 -8.64 -11.65 -11.94
N VAL A 253 -8.32 -10.97 -13.04
CA VAL A 253 -8.54 -9.53 -13.21
C VAL A 253 -9.63 -9.29 -14.24
N THR A 254 -10.68 -8.57 -13.86
CA THR A 254 -11.70 -8.11 -14.80
C THR A 254 -11.26 -6.79 -15.42
N VAL A 255 -11.14 -6.73 -16.73
CA VAL A 255 -10.86 -5.51 -17.49
C VAL A 255 -12.05 -5.11 -18.32
N SER A 256 -12.38 -3.82 -18.33
CA SER A 256 -13.55 -3.30 -19.05
C SER A 256 -13.20 -2.00 -19.76
N ARG A 257 -13.67 -1.85 -20.98
CA ARG A 257 -13.60 -0.61 -21.77
C ARG A 257 -14.98 0.02 -21.83
N PHE A 258 -15.05 1.29 -21.50
CA PHE A 258 -16.28 2.09 -21.55
C PHE A 258 -16.10 3.27 -22.50
N SER A 259 -17.14 3.60 -23.28
CA SER A 259 -17.22 4.84 -24.04
C SER A 259 -17.84 5.91 -23.18
N GLY A 260 -17.09 6.97 -22.88
CA GLY A 260 -17.45 8.03 -21.94
C GLY A 260 -16.46 8.18 -20.81
N GLU A 261 -16.78 9.04 -19.83
CA GLU A 261 -15.82 9.52 -18.83
C GLU A 261 -16.03 8.93 -17.42
N ASN A 262 -17.14 8.27 -17.15
CA ASN A 262 -17.51 7.83 -15.80
C ASN A 262 -18.44 6.60 -15.78
N GLY A 263 -18.90 6.22 -14.61
CA GLY A 263 -19.72 5.03 -14.37
C GLY A 263 -21.07 4.94 -15.12
N GLY A 264 -21.54 6.00 -15.74
CA GLY A 264 -22.70 5.99 -16.67
C GLY A 264 -22.31 5.72 -18.13
N ALA A 265 -21.04 5.50 -18.40
CA ALA A 265 -20.52 5.26 -19.75
C ALA A 265 -20.94 3.88 -20.27
N GLN A 266 -21.12 3.80 -21.59
CA GLN A 266 -21.51 2.55 -22.26
C GLN A 266 -20.35 1.54 -22.24
N LEU A 267 -20.63 0.32 -21.81
CA LEU A 267 -19.67 -0.78 -21.88
C LEU A 267 -19.43 -1.17 -23.35
N ILE A 268 -18.19 -1.17 -23.77
CA ILE A 268 -17.76 -1.56 -25.14
C ILE A 268 -17.24 -3.00 -25.15
N GLU A 269 -16.32 -3.32 -24.22
CA GLU A 269 -15.72 -4.64 -24.10
C GLU A 269 -15.46 -4.96 -22.64
N LYS A 270 -15.64 -6.22 -22.27
CA LYS A 270 -15.26 -6.78 -20.98
C LYS A 270 -14.55 -8.10 -21.18
N ALA A 271 -13.43 -8.27 -20.49
CA ALA A 271 -12.67 -9.52 -20.49
C ALA A 271 -12.27 -9.89 -19.06
N GLU A 272 -12.14 -11.19 -18.84
CA GLU A 272 -11.58 -11.74 -17.62
C GLU A 272 -10.20 -12.31 -17.92
N ILE A 273 -9.17 -11.73 -17.34
CA ILE A 273 -7.77 -12.13 -17.51
C ILE A 273 -7.42 -13.12 -16.41
N LYS A 274 -7.03 -14.32 -16.82
CA LYS A 274 -6.75 -15.49 -15.98
C LYS A 274 -5.28 -15.87 -16.06
N GLY A 275 -4.87 -16.80 -15.20
CA GLY A 275 -3.54 -17.39 -15.21
C GLY A 275 -2.61 -16.84 -14.15
N ASN A 276 -1.32 -17.14 -14.26
CA ASN A 276 -0.29 -16.68 -13.34
C ASN A 276 -0.08 -15.17 -13.44
N LEU A 277 0.62 -14.62 -12.44
CA LEU A 277 0.79 -13.15 -12.34
C LEU A 277 1.56 -12.55 -13.52
N HIS A 278 2.50 -13.30 -14.11
CA HIS A 278 3.23 -12.87 -15.30
C HIS A 278 2.26 -12.71 -16.49
N THR A 279 1.46 -13.73 -16.75
CA THR A 279 0.44 -13.73 -17.82
C THR A 279 -0.62 -12.65 -17.56
N GLN A 280 -1.05 -12.47 -16.31
CA GLN A 280 -2.01 -11.42 -15.96
C GLN A 280 -1.44 -10.03 -16.25
N PHE A 281 -0.18 -9.77 -15.87
CA PHE A 281 0.49 -8.50 -16.13
C PHE A 281 0.56 -8.17 -17.63
N GLU A 282 1.09 -9.10 -18.43
CA GLU A 282 1.22 -8.90 -19.89
C GLU A 282 -0.13 -8.75 -20.58
N SER A 283 -1.12 -9.58 -20.21
CA SER A 283 -2.45 -9.54 -20.81
C SER A 283 -3.23 -8.26 -20.45
N VAL A 284 -3.09 -7.77 -19.23
CA VAL A 284 -3.65 -6.47 -18.82
C VAL A 284 -3.04 -5.33 -19.63
N LEU A 285 -1.72 -5.30 -19.76
CA LEU A 285 -1.05 -4.28 -20.58
C LEU A 285 -1.44 -4.37 -22.05
N ALA A 286 -1.57 -5.57 -22.59
CA ALA A 286 -2.03 -5.78 -23.97
C ALA A 286 -3.45 -5.26 -24.17
N PHE A 287 -4.36 -5.48 -23.20
CA PHE A 287 -5.71 -4.94 -23.24
C PHE A 287 -5.72 -3.41 -23.19
N ILE A 288 -4.95 -2.82 -22.27
CA ILE A 288 -4.84 -1.35 -22.17
C ILE A 288 -4.30 -0.75 -23.47
N LYS A 289 -3.28 -1.37 -24.09
CA LYS A 289 -2.68 -0.91 -25.35
C LYS A 289 -3.65 -0.95 -26.53
N ARG A 290 -4.67 -1.78 -26.51
CA ARG A 290 -5.71 -1.77 -27.57
C ARG A 290 -6.49 -0.45 -27.60
N TYR A 291 -6.69 0.18 -26.46
CA TYR A 291 -7.55 1.36 -26.32
C TYR A 291 -6.81 2.64 -25.97
N SER A 292 -5.53 2.56 -25.63
CA SER A 292 -4.72 3.68 -25.16
C SER A 292 -3.29 3.55 -25.64
N ASP A 293 -2.61 4.67 -25.77
CA ASP A 293 -1.19 4.69 -26.11
C ASP A 293 -0.34 4.80 -24.87
N LEU A 294 0.60 3.87 -24.68
CA LEU A 294 1.53 3.86 -23.56
C LEU A 294 2.89 4.39 -24.02
N LEU A 295 3.24 5.59 -23.59
CA LEU A 295 4.44 6.31 -24.05
C LEU A 295 5.38 6.61 -22.88
N LYS A 296 6.69 6.60 -23.15
CA LYS A 296 7.71 7.01 -22.17
C LYS A 296 7.77 8.52 -21.98
N GLU A 297 7.46 9.26 -23.02
CA GLU A 297 7.47 10.73 -23.02
C GLU A 297 6.13 11.28 -23.51
N ARG A 298 5.75 12.45 -23.00
CA ARG A 298 4.53 13.13 -23.39
C ARG A 298 4.60 13.57 -24.85
N PRO A 299 3.63 13.20 -25.70
CA PRO A 299 3.61 13.64 -27.08
C PRO A 299 3.26 15.14 -27.17
N LYS A 300 3.73 15.81 -28.21
CA LYS A 300 3.44 17.23 -28.44
C LYS A 300 1.95 17.49 -28.75
N LYS A 301 1.28 16.52 -29.37
CA LYS A 301 -0.15 16.56 -29.71
C LYS A 301 -0.76 15.20 -29.37
N ARG A 302 -2.07 15.17 -29.14
CA ARG A 302 -2.81 13.91 -28.98
C ARG A 302 -2.67 13.05 -30.23
N LEU A 303 -2.51 11.77 -30.01
CA LEU A 303 -2.44 10.81 -31.10
C LEU A 303 -3.85 10.52 -31.60
N THR A 304 -3.98 10.36 -32.89
CA THR A 304 -5.25 10.11 -33.56
C THR A 304 -5.19 8.77 -34.27
N LEU A 305 -6.11 7.89 -33.96
CA LEU A 305 -6.29 6.66 -34.71
C LEU A 305 -7.22 6.95 -35.89
N VAL A 306 -6.71 6.74 -37.10
CA VAL A 306 -7.50 6.85 -38.30
C VAL A 306 -7.84 5.42 -38.75
N THR A 307 -9.11 5.05 -38.69
CA THR A 307 -9.65 3.85 -39.31
C THR A 307 -10.55 4.30 -40.45
N ASP A 308 -10.83 3.42 -41.42
CA ASP A 308 -11.46 3.76 -42.68
C ASP A 308 -12.76 4.59 -42.60
N GLU A 309 -13.39 4.68 -41.42
CA GLU A 309 -14.63 5.43 -41.24
C GLU A 309 -14.65 6.40 -40.07
N VAL A 310 -13.71 6.30 -39.09
CA VAL A 310 -13.77 7.10 -37.86
C VAL A 310 -12.38 7.57 -37.40
N VAL A 311 -12.26 8.88 -37.22
CA VAL A 311 -11.12 9.49 -36.58
C VAL A 311 -11.40 9.58 -35.08
N ARG A 312 -10.66 8.86 -34.25
CA ARG A 312 -10.77 8.91 -32.79
C ARG A 312 -9.48 9.37 -32.17
N GLU A 313 -9.55 10.36 -31.32
CA GLU A 313 -8.42 10.72 -30.46
C GLU A 313 -8.22 9.64 -29.41
N ARG A 314 -6.98 9.14 -29.31
CA ARG A 314 -6.60 8.19 -28.27
C ARG A 314 -5.93 8.90 -27.12
N SER A 315 -6.34 8.55 -25.93
CA SER A 315 -5.63 9.02 -24.73
C SER A 315 -4.29 8.31 -24.58
N SER A 316 -3.27 9.09 -24.29
CA SER A 316 -1.92 8.58 -24.03
C SER A 316 -1.62 8.61 -22.54
N TYR A 317 -0.90 7.60 -22.06
CA TYR A 317 -0.51 7.46 -20.66
C TYR A 317 0.99 7.23 -20.53
N HIS A 318 1.55 7.65 -19.42
CA HIS A 318 2.94 7.36 -19.13
C HIS A 318 3.16 5.86 -18.90
N TYR A 319 3.98 5.23 -19.75
CA TYR A 319 4.18 3.79 -19.77
C TYR A 319 4.51 3.20 -18.41
N TYR A 320 5.54 3.73 -17.74
CA TYR A 320 5.97 3.20 -16.44
C TYR A 320 4.94 3.44 -15.33
N SER A 321 4.13 4.50 -15.40
CA SER A 321 3.05 4.73 -14.42
C SER A 321 1.94 3.69 -14.55
N ILE A 322 1.59 3.29 -15.77
CA ILE A 322 0.59 2.24 -15.98
C ILE A 322 1.14 0.88 -15.54
N CYS A 323 2.37 0.55 -15.91
CA CYS A 323 3.02 -0.69 -15.45
C CYS A 323 3.05 -0.78 -13.93
N GLU A 324 3.47 0.30 -13.24
CA GLU A 324 3.51 0.37 -11.78
C GLU A 324 2.12 0.24 -11.15
N ALA A 325 1.08 0.82 -11.78
CA ALA A 325 -0.29 0.68 -11.31
C ALA A 325 -0.77 -0.78 -11.39
N VAL A 326 -0.47 -1.49 -12.49
CA VAL A 326 -0.79 -2.90 -12.66
C VAL A 326 -0.01 -3.76 -11.66
N ILE A 327 1.30 -3.51 -11.49
CA ILE A 327 2.14 -4.23 -10.52
C ILE A 327 1.58 -4.05 -9.11
N ASN A 328 1.32 -2.81 -8.69
CA ASN A 328 0.77 -2.52 -7.36
C ASN A 328 -0.60 -3.19 -7.16
N MET A 329 -1.45 -3.18 -8.17
CA MET A 329 -2.75 -3.83 -8.14
C MET A 329 -2.62 -5.34 -7.92
N LEU A 330 -1.73 -6.02 -8.64
CA LEU A 330 -1.51 -7.46 -8.53
C LEU A 330 -0.86 -7.85 -7.21
N MET A 331 0.16 -7.11 -6.76
CA MET A 331 0.88 -7.39 -5.52
C MET A 331 0.09 -7.10 -4.24
N HIS A 332 -0.70 -6.03 -4.26
CA HIS A 332 -1.43 -5.55 -3.06
C HIS A 332 -2.90 -5.96 -3.03
N ARG A 333 -3.27 -6.98 -3.80
CA ARG A 333 -4.60 -7.56 -3.76
C ARG A 333 -4.78 -8.37 -2.47
N ASP A 334 -5.95 -8.22 -1.83
CA ASP A 334 -6.34 -9.08 -0.73
C ASP A 334 -6.81 -10.43 -1.28
N LEU A 335 -5.93 -11.41 -1.25
CA LEU A 335 -6.18 -12.77 -1.77
C LEU A 335 -7.22 -13.54 -0.96
N ALA A 336 -7.52 -13.11 0.26
CA ALA A 336 -8.54 -13.73 1.10
C ALA A 336 -9.96 -13.27 0.73
N LEU A 337 -10.11 -12.15 0.03
CA LEU A 337 -11.40 -11.69 -0.50
C LEU A 337 -11.73 -12.42 -1.79
N ARG A 338 -12.45 -13.53 -1.65
CA ARG A 338 -12.74 -14.44 -2.76
C ARG A 338 -13.91 -14.00 -3.64
N ASP A 339 -14.78 -13.12 -3.14
CA ASP A 339 -16.06 -12.81 -3.78
C ASP A 339 -16.04 -11.55 -4.63
N ILE A 340 -15.05 -10.69 -4.45
CA ILE A 340 -14.94 -9.42 -5.15
C ILE A 340 -13.71 -9.42 -6.05
N PRO A 341 -13.86 -9.34 -7.39
CA PRO A 341 -12.72 -9.36 -8.31
C PRO A 341 -11.96 -8.02 -8.30
N THR A 342 -10.67 -8.11 -8.56
CA THR A 342 -9.85 -6.96 -8.97
C THR A 342 -10.30 -6.48 -10.33
N ARG A 343 -10.46 -5.16 -10.52
CA ARG A 343 -11.05 -4.59 -11.74
C ARG A 343 -10.21 -3.46 -12.31
N ILE A 344 -10.19 -3.37 -13.63
CA ILE A 344 -9.67 -2.22 -14.37
C ILE A 344 -10.77 -1.69 -15.27
N SER A 345 -11.05 -0.39 -15.19
CA SER A 345 -12.01 0.30 -16.04
C SER A 345 -11.30 1.35 -16.88
N ILE A 346 -11.36 1.19 -18.21
CA ILE A 346 -10.75 2.10 -19.17
C ILE A 346 -11.83 2.98 -19.74
N TYR A 347 -11.76 4.28 -19.50
CA TYR A 347 -12.63 5.32 -20.02
C TYR A 347 -11.94 6.09 -21.15
N ASP A 348 -12.63 7.05 -21.76
CA ASP A 348 -12.06 7.81 -22.89
C ASP A 348 -10.83 8.63 -22.49
N SER A 349 -10.78 9.18 -21.27
CA SER A 349 -9.65 10.00 -20.80
C SER A 349 -9.03 9.54 -19.49
N SER A 350 -9.43 8.40 -18.94
CA SER A 350 -8.89 7.90 -17.68
C SER A 350 -8.91 6.39 -17.57
N ILE A 351 -8.05 5.85 -16.70
CA ILE A 351 -8.04 4.44 -16.32
C ILE A 351 -8.17 4.33 -14.80
N GLU A 352 -9.09 3.50 -14.34
CA GLU A 352 -9.29 3.17 -12.94
C GLU A 352 -8.77 1.76 -12.64
N PHE A 353 -7.94 1.65 -11.60
CA PHE A 353 -7.43 0.41 -11.03
C PHE A 353 -8.10 0.21 -9.68
N ILE A 354 -8.83 -0.89 -9.50
CA ILE A 354 -9.71 -1.10 -8.35
C ILE A 354 -9.39 -2.44 -7.71
N ASN A 355 -8.91 -2.38 -6.47
CA ASN A 355 -8.71 -3.54 -5.62
C ASN A 355 -9.75 -3.59 -4.52
N PRO A 356 -10.38 -4.77 -4.30
CA PRO A 356 -11.15 -4.99 -3.10
C PRO A 356 -10.24 -4.95 -1.87
N ARG A 357 -10.76 -4.44 -0.75
CA ARG A 357 -10.07 -4.40 0.53
C ARG A 357 -11.05 -4.70 1.66
N ARG A 358 -10.54 -5.22 2.77
CA ARG A 358 -11.36 -5.37 3.97
C ARG A 358 -11.51 -4.04 4.70
N THR A 359 -12.69 -3.85 5.26
CA THR A 359 -13.05 -2.68 6.09
C THR A 359 -12.23 -2.61 7.37
N ALA A 360 -11.77 -3.77 7.87
CA ALA A 360 -11.06 -3.87 9.14
C ALA A 360 -9.65 -3.27 9.04
N GLY A 361 -9.49 -2.11 9.52
CA GLY A 361 -8.46 -1.48 10.31
C GLY A 361 -6.99 -1.44 9.86
N PHE A 362 -6.55 -2.33 8.99
CA PHE A 362 -5.11 -2.56 8.78
C PHE A 362 -4.49 -1.87 7.57
N VAL A 363 -5.30 -1.31 6.69
CA VAL A 363 -4.77 -0.52 5.58
C VAL A 363 -4.87 0.95 5.97
N PRO A 364 -3.75 1.63 6.21
CA PRO A 364 -3.78 3.06 6.47
C PRO A 364 -4.51 3.76 5.32
N GLY A 365 -5.31 4.77 5.63
CA GLY A 365 -5.93 5.59 4.60
C GLY A 365 -4.89 6.02 3.55
N ALA A 366 -5.30 6.14 2.29
CA ALA A 366 -4.36 6.41 1.18
C ALA A 366 -3.46 7.62 1.44
N SER A 367 -3.97 8.66 2.10
CA SER A 367 -3.20 9.82 2.52
C SER A 367 -2.08 9.47 3.51
N ARG A 368 -2.32 8.53 4.43
CA ARG A 368 -1.31 8.07 5.39
C ARG A 368 -0.30 7.14 4.73
N ALA A 369 -0.75 6.21 3.88
CA ALA A 369 0.15 5.32 3.16
C ALA A 369 1.12 6.11 2.26
N ILE A 370 0.64 7.17 1.62
CA ILE A 370 1.45 8.06 0.79
C ILE A 370 2.37 8.93 1.66
N ARG A 371 1.84 9.50 2.74
CA ARG A 371 2.57 10.43 3.61
C ARG A 371 3.72 9.75 4.37
N TYR A 372 3.52 8.55 4.85
CA TYR A 372 4.49 7.84 5.71
C TYR A 372 5.25 6.73 5.01
N GLY A 373 5.02 6.54 3.71
CA GLY A 373 5.68 5.47 2.95
C GLY A 373 5.43 4.09 3.55
N VAL A 374 4.28 3.86 4.18
CA VAL A 374 3.93 2.58 4.78
C VAL A 374 3.64 1.60 3.66
N THR A 375 4.64 0.87 3.28
CA THR A 375 4.52 -0.31 2.43
C THR A 375 4.08 -1.49 3.30
N GLN A 376 2.82 -1.54 3.69
CA GLN A 376 2.26 -2.79 4.18
C GLN A 376 2.05 -3.67 2.95
N ARG A 377 2.98 -4.57 2.75
CA ARG A 377 2.87 -5.57 1.69
C ARG A 377 1.91 -6.64 2.18
N LEU A 378 0.71 -6.69 1.58
CA LEU A 378 -0.27 -7.73 1.87
C LEU A 378 0.29 -9.12 1.50
N ASN A 379 1.07 -9.18 0.43
CA ASN A 379 1.66 -10.39 -0.10
C ASN A 379 3.18 -10.19 -0.24
N PRO A 380 3.97 -10.24 0.86
CA PRO A 380 5.39 -9.94 0.84
C PRO A 380 6.22 -10.94 0.02
N GLN A 381 5.85 -12.22 -0.02
CA GLN A 381 6.54 -13.22 -0.83
C GLN A 381 6.31 -12.99 -2.33
N ILE A 382 5.05 -12.81 -2.74
CA ILE A 382 4.74 -12.45 -4.12
C ILE A 382 5.50 -11.18 -4.51
N ALA A 383 5.44 -10.14 -3.67
CA ALA A 383 6.11 -8.88 -3.95
C ALA A 383 7.63 -9.01 -4.07
N SER A 384 8.26 -9.87 -3.27
CA SER A 384 9.72 -10.07 -3.29
C SER A 384 10.23 -10.70 -4.59
N ILE A 385 9.38 -11.47 -5.28
CA ILE A 385 9.73 -12.15 -6.53
C ILE A 385 9.21 -11.36 -7.74
N PHE A 386 7.96 -10.94 -7.69
CA PHE A 386 7.29 -10.26 -8.80
C PHE A 386 7.99 -8.95 -9.21
N THR A 387 8.66 -8.28 -8.28
CA THR A 387 9.41 -7.05 -8.55
C THR A 387 10.86 -7.27 -9.01
N ARG A 388 11.31 -8.51 -9.08
CA ARG A 388 12.67 -8.81 -9.56
C ARG A 388 12.75 -8.76 -11.08
N ARG A 389 13.87 -8.27 -11.59
CA ARG A 389 14.14 -8.23 -13.05
C ARG A 389 14.14 -9.64 -13.65
N GLU A 390 14.57 -10.61 -12.88
CA GLU A 390 14.66 -12.02 -13.21
C GLU A 390 13.28 -12.63 -13.51
N TYR A 391 12.21 -12.07 -12.93
CA TYR A 391 10.83 -12.51 -13.22
C TYR A 391 10.32 -12.04 -14.60
N GLY A 392 11.14 -11.31 -15.35
CA GLY A 392 10.80 -10.86 -16.71
C GLY A 392 10.03 -9.54 -16.78
N ILE A 393 9.66 -8.97 -15.64
CA ILE A 393 8.94 -7.69 -15.58
C ILE A 393 9.95 -6.54 -15.41
N HIS A 394 10.42 -6.00 -16.54
CA HIS A 394 11.43 -4.95 -16.57
C HIS A 394 10.82 -3.56 -16.44
N VAL A 395 10.37 -3.20 -15.26
CA VAL A 395 9.83 -1.87 -14.97
C VAL A 395 10.58 -1.24 -13.80
N PRO A 396 11.03 0.03 -13.90
CA PRO A 396 11.59 0.73 -12.76
C PRO A 396 10.55 0.83 -11.64
N HIS A 397 10.87 0.28 -10.48
CA HIS A 397 9.98 0.31 -9.33
C HIS A 397 10.24 1.56 -8.50
N GLY A 398 9.25 2.44 -8.44
CA GLY A 398 9.29 3.65 -7.61
C GLY A 398 8.09 3.78 -6.69
N GLY A 399 7.20 2.78 -6.73
CA GLY A 399 5.98 2.73 -5.95
C GLY A 399 4.95 3.79 -6.33
N LEU A 400 3.85 3.80 -5.58
CA LEU A 400 2.73 4.71 -5.78
C LEU A 400 3.14 6.20 -5.85
N PRO A 401 4.07 6.70 -5.01
CA PRO A 401 4.49 8.10 -5.07
C PRO A 401 5.12 8.52 -6.40
N MET A 402 5.98 7.66 -6.96
CA MET A 402 6.61 7.94 -8.27
C MET A 402 5.58 7.88 -9.39
N LEU A 403 4.68 6.90 -9.35
CA LEU A 403 3.56 6.80 -10.28
C LEU A 403 2.73 8.09 -10.30
N LEU A 404 2.33 8.60 -9.14
CA LEU A 404 1.52 9.82 -9.01
C LEU A 404 2.25 11.04 -9.60
N LYS A 405 3.55 11.20 -9.30
CA LYS A 405 4.38 12.29 -9.81
C LYS A 405 4.53 12.23 -11.32
N GLN A 406 4.89 11.07 -11.86
CA GLN A 406 5.13 10.89 -13.29
C GLN A 406 3.83 11.02 -14.10
N SER A 407 2.73 10.47 -13.61
CA SER A 407 1.43 10.56 -14.25
C SER A 407 0.93 12.02 -14.31
N LEU A 408 1.06 12.78 -13.21
CA LEU A 408 0.77 14.21 -13.18
C LEU A 408 1.62 14.98 -14.20
N ARG A 409 2.92 14.70 -14.24
CA ARG A 409 3.87 15.37 -15.16
C ARG A 409 3.52 15.08 -16.62
N PHE A 410 3.07 13.85 -16.91
CA PHE A 410 2.71 13.41 -18.25
C PHE A 410 1.37 14.00 -18.73
N SER A 411 0.31 13.85 -17.96
CA SER A 411 -1.04 14.26 -18.37
C SER A 411 -1.38 15.73 -18.05
N GLY A 412 -0.71 16.31 -17.05
CA GLY A 412 -1.08 17.61 -16.47
C GLY A 412 -2.25 17.53 -15.48
N LYS A 413 -2.85 16.36 -15.31
CA LYS A 413 -3.96 16.12 -14.35
C LYS A 413 -3.48 15.24 -13.20
N LYS A 414 -3.85 15.65 -11.98
CA LYS A 414 -3.48 14.90 -10.76
C LYS A 414 -4.24 13.57 -10.71
N PRO A 415 -3.55 12.43 -10.56
CA PRO A 415 -4.22 11.16 -10.29
C PRO A 415 -5.01 11.22 -8.99
N GLU A 416 -6.09 10.48 -8.93
CA GLU A 416 -6.99 10.44 -7.79
C GLU A 416 -6.94 9.08 -7.10
N ILE A 417 -6.94 9.10 -5.77
CA ILE A 417 -7.00 7.91 -4.95
C ILE A 417 -8.25 8.00 -4.09
N TYR A 418 -9.09 7.01 -4.23
CA TYR A 418 -10.29 6.84 -3.43
C TYR A 418 -10.15 5.59 -2.58
N THR A 419 -10.41 5.72 -1.30
CA THR A 419 -10.51 4.59 -0.38
C THR A 419 -11.90 4.63 0.23
N THR A 420 -12.69 3.65 -0.14
CA THR A 420 -13.93 3.32 0.55
C THR A 420 -13.68 2.19 1.55
N ASN A 421 -14.71 1.80 2.28
CA ASN A 421 -14.60 0.69 3.22
C ASN A 421 -14.17 -0.61 2.54
N ASP A 422 -14.61 -0.86 1.32
CA ASP A 422 -14.47 -2.14 0.64
C ASP A 422 -13.54 -2.11 -0.59
N GLU A 423 -13.09 -0.91 -1.01
CA GLU A 423 -12.29 -0.77 -2.22
C GLU A 423 -11.19 0.28 -2.09
N PHE A 424 -10.05 -0.02 -2.69
CA PHE A 424 -9.01 0.95 -3.04
C PHE A 424 -9.09 1.21 -4.54
N LYS A 425 -9.26 2.47 -4.94
CA LYS A 425 -9.32 2.88 -6.33
C LYS A 425 -8.25 3.93 -6.63
N LEU A 426 -7.48 3.68 -7.67
CA LEU A 426 -6.54 4.62 -8.26
C LEU A 426 -7.06 5.01 -9.65
N ARG A 427 -7.29 6.30 -9.89
CA ARG A 427 -7.66 6.84 -11.20
C ARG A 427 -6.51 7.65 -11.79
N ILE A 428 -6.08 7.25 -12.98
CA ILE A 428 -5.02 7.90 -13.75
C ILE A 428 -5.63 8.54 -14.98
N TYR A 429 -5.28 9.80 -15.22
CA TYR A 429 -5.75 10.56 -16.36
C TYR A 429 -4.78 10.50 -17.53
N GLY A 430 -5.32 10.37 -18.74
CA GLY A 430 -4.58 10.46 -19.98
C GLY A 430 -4.36 11.89 -20.47
N PHE A 431 -3.45 12.01 -21.42
CA PHE A 431 -3.15 13.24 -22.18
C PHE A 431 -3.89 13.23 -23.50
#